data_3b4ea366acbe11ec0a711113bcb6df18
#
_entry.id   3b4ea366acbe11ec0a711113bcb6df18
#
_cell.length_a   1.000
_cell.length_b   1.000
_cell.length_c   1.000
_cell.angle_alpha   90.00
_cell.angle_beta   90.00
_cell.angle_gamma   90.00
#
_symmetry.space_group_name_H-M   'P 1'
#
loop_
_entity.id
_entity.type
_entity.pdbx_description
1 polymer ?
#
loop_
_entity_poly.entity_id
_entity_poly.type
_entity_poly.pdbx_seq_one_letter_code
_entity_poly.pdbx_strand_id
1 'polypeptide(L)'
;MTTETDQSSEEEALAERARARQALEPGERFPDLDLPDHTGRARVLSELSGGDPVVLVFSRGWWCPKEQTYLRRLIEVQSEFEVAYARIVVVSVDPSEVQSAFRAGLGARFTFLSDSERRWLPRLGLLEASDTEHHPYRPIAFTLYPDLTVHRRYAGDWYWGRATPEELRADMREITRNVRPDWEPE
;
A
#
# COMPACT_ATOMS: atom_id res chain seq x y z
N MET A 1 12.68 0.75 41.48
CA MET A 1 11.54 -0.05 40.96
C MET A 1 11.01 0.46 39.59
N THR A 2 11.83 1.08 38.75
CA THR A 2 11.42 1.70 37.44
C THR A 2 12.01 0.98 36.22
N THR A 3 12.84 -0.02 36.38
CA THR A 3 13.56 -0.69 35.26
C THR A 3 12.81 -1.88 34.65
N GLU A 4 11.98 -2.60 35.41
CA GLU A 4 11.26 -3.79 34.90
C GLU A 4 10.07 -3.43 33.99
N THR A 5 9.35 -2.32 34.29
CA THR A 5 8.20 -1.88 33.52
C THR A 5 8.64 -1.32 32.13
N ASP A 6 9.82 -0.71 32.06
CA ASP A 6 10.36 -0.12 30.84
C ASP A 6 10.86 -1.22 29.89
N GLN A 7 11.52 -2.25 30.41
CA GLN A 7 11.97 -3.40 29.63
C GLN A 7 10.81 -4.22 29.04
N SER A 8 9.73 -4.42 29.81
CA SER A 8 8.52 -5.11 29.32
C SER A 8 7.87 -4.37 28.17
N SER A 9 7.80 -3.04 28.23
CA SER A 9 7.19 -2.21 27.18
C SER A 9 8.05 -2.17 25.89
N GLU A 10 9.36 -2.22 26.03
CA GLU A 10 10.29 -2.31 24.88
C GLU A 10 10.23 -3.67 24.19
N GLU A 11 10.14 -4.76 24.96
CA GLU A 11 10.00 -6.12 24.43
C GLU A 11 8.66 -6.30 23.70
N GLU A 12 7.55 -5.77 24.24
CA GLU A 12 6.25 -5.79 23.58
C GLU A 12 6.25 -4.99 22.28
N ALA A 13 6.86 -3.80 22.25
CA ALA A 13 7.00 -2.99 21.07
C ALA A 13 7.89 -3.67 19.99
N LEU A 14 8.94 -4.35 20.41
CA LEU A 14 9.80 -5.12 19.51
C LEU A 14 9.06 -6.32 18.91
N ALA A 15 8.29 -7.03 19.73
CA ALA A 15 7.46 -8.16 19.28
C ALA A 15 6.35 -7.71 18.33
N GLU A 16 5.72 -6.56 18.58
CA GLU A 16 4.71 -5.98 17.69
C GLU A 16 5.32 -5.61 16.33
N ARG A 17 6.50 -4.97 16.33
CA ARG A 17 7.23 -4.63 15.10
C ARG A 17 7.65 -5.87 14.32
N ALA A 18 8.05 -6.94 15.00
CA ALA A 18 8.41 -8.20 14.36
C ALA A 18 7.20 -8.87 13.70
N ARG A 19 6.04 -8.88 14.37
CA ARG A 19 4.77 -9.38 13.81
C ARG A 19 4.31 -8.55 12.62
N ALA A 20 4.41 -7.22 12.69
CA ALA A 20 4.06 -6.33 11.59
C ALA A 20 4.95 -6.57 10.36
N ARG A 21 6.25 -6.77 10.56
CA ARG A 21 7.17 -7.12 9.47
C ARG A 21 6.85 -8.47 8.84
N GLN A 22 6.50 -9.47 9.64
CA GLN A 22 6.09 -10.78 9.15
C GLN A 22 4.82 -10.69 8.32
N ALA A 23 3.84 -9.90 8.74
CA ALA A 23 2.59 -9.69 8.00
C ALA A 23 2.77 -9.01 6.63
N LEU A 24 3.97 -8.52 6.32
CA LEU A 24 4.31 -7.92 5.02
C LEU A 24 5.02 -8.91 4.07
N GLU A 25 5.23 -10.15 4.49
CA GLU A 25 5.87 -11.16 3.65
C GLU A 25 4.84 -11.91 2.78
N PRO A 26 5.22 -12.38 1.60
CA PRO A 26 4.35 -13.21 0.76
C PRO A 26 3.80 -14.42 1.51
N GLY A 27 2.49 -14.67 1.37
CA GLY A 27 1.75 -15.73 2.05
C GLY A 27 1.15 -15.31 3.40
N GLU A 28 1.56 -14.18 3.95
CA GLU A 28 0.98 -13.65 5.19
C GLU A 28 -0.19 -12.71 4.90
N ARG A 29 -1.11 -12.59 5.85
CA ARG A 29 -2.26 -11.68 5.70
C ARG A 29 -1.85 -10.25 6.06
N PHE A 30 -1.97 -9.35 5.08
CA PHE A 30 -1.72 -7.92 5.29
C PHE A 30 -2.74 -7.33 6.28
N PRO A 31 -2.32 -6.42 7.18
CA PRO A 31 -3.23 -5.76 8.10
C PRO A 31 -4.34 -5.00 7.40
N ASP A 32 -5.55 -5.08 7.94
CA ASP A 32 -6.71 -4.39 7.39
C ASP A 32 -6.68 -2.91 7.79
N LEU A 33 -6.16 -2.08 6.87
CA LEU A 33 -5.97 -0.65 7.13
C LEU A 33 -7.33 0.07 7.25
N ASP A 34 -7.51 0.80 8.34
CA ASP A 34 -8.61 1.72 8.57
C ASP A 34 -8.12 3.17 8.45
N LEU A 35 -8.37 3.83 7.33
CA LEU A 35 -7.86 5.16 7.02
C LEU A 35 -8.93 5.99 6.28
N PRO A 36 -8.94 7.32 6.44
CA PRO A 36 -9.75 8.17 5.56
C PRO A 36 -9.22 8.16 4.14
N ASP A 37 -10.13 8.18 3.16
CA ASP A 37 -9.76 8.36 1.77
C ASP A 37 -9.54 9.85 1.40
N HIS A 38 -9.19 10.10 0.15
CA HIS A 38 -8.99 11.45 -0.42
C HIS A 38 -10.24 12.35 -0.36
N THR A 39 -11.42 11.82 0.00
CA THR A 39 -12.64 12.61 0.26
C THR A 39 -12.88 12.85 1.75
N GLY A 40 -12.01 12.33 2.62
CA GLY A 40 -12.15 12.37 4.07
C GLY A 40 -13.07 11.28 4.63
N ARG A 41 -13.62 10.38 3.80
CA ARG A 41 -14.48 9.29 4.24
C ARG A 41 -13.64 8.15 4.82
N ALA A 42 -14.01 7.66 6.00
CA ALA A 42 -13.40 6.48 6.59
C ALA A 42 -13.58 5.24 5.69
N ARG A 43 -12.51 4.51 5.46
CA ARG A 43 -12.46 3.31 4.60
C ARG A 43 -11.67 2.22 5.30
N VAL A 44 -12.00 0.99 4.99
CA VAL A 44 -11.26 -0.20 5.41
C VAL A 44 -10.75 -0.91 4.15
N LEU A 45 -9.51 -1.40 4.18
CA LEU A 45 -8.84 -1.96 2.99
C LEU A 45 -9.60 -3.17 2.42
N SER A 46 -10.12 -4.04 3.28
CA SER A 46 -10.94 -5.20 2.89
C SER A 46 -12.24 -4.80 2.19
N GLU A 47 -12.86 -3.68 2.60
CA GLU A 47 -14.04 -3.13 1.92
C GLU A 47 -13.67 -2.52 0.56
N LEU A 48 -12.48 -1.91 0.45
CA LEU A 48 -11.98 -1.36 -0.83
C LEU A 48 -11.61 -2.47 -1.82
N SER A 49 -11.11 -3.60 -1.33
CA SER A 49 -10.93 -4.81 -2.14
C SER A 49 -12.25 -5.26 -2.75
N GLY A 50 -13.32 -5.33 -1.93
CA GLY A 50 -14.64 -5.74 -2.41
C GLY A 50 -14.67 -7.14 -3.02
N GLY A 51 -13.74 -8.00 -2.67
CA GLY A 51 -13.55 -9.33 -3.25
C GLY A 51 -12.65 -9.36 -4.49
N ASP A 52 -12.02 -8.24 -4.83
CA ASP A 52 -11.09 -8.11 -5.96
C ASP A 52 -9.62 -8.08 -5.48
N PRO A 53 -8.65 -8.50 -6.30
CA PRO A 53 -7.23 -8.31 -6.03
C PRO A 53 -6.86 -6.83 -5.86
N VAL A 54 -5.86 -6.56 -5.03
CA VAL A 54 -5.43 -5.18 -4.73
C VAL A 54 -3.95 -4.97 -5.06
N VAL A 55 -3.66 -3.89 -5.76
CA VAL A 55 -2.32 -3.29 -5.84
C VAL A 55 -2.28 -2.18 -4.78
N LEU A 56 -1.58 -2.44 -3.68
CA LEU A 56 -1.42 -1.51 -2.57
C LEU A 56 -0.06 -0.82 -2.65
N VAL A 57 -0.05 0.50 -2.78
CA VAL A 57 1.18 1.29 -2.97
C VAL A 57 1.35 2.24 -1.80
N PHE A 58 2.48 2.13 -1.09
CA PHE A 58 2.92 3.14 -0.13
C PHE A 58 3.81 4.16 -0.83
N SER A 59 3.40 5.41 -0.75
CA SER A 59 4.02 6.55 -1.42
C SER A 59 4.66 7.49 -0.41
N ARG A 60 5.77 8.11 -0.81
CA ARG A 60 6.41 9.16 0.00
C ARG A 60 5.53 10.42 0.11
N GLY A 61 4.70 10.68 -0.88
CA GLY A 61 3.80 11.83 -0.91
C GLY A 61 3.84 12.61 -2.23
N TRP A 62 2.94 13.58 -2.34
CA TRP A 62 2.72 14.39 -3.55
C TRP A 62 3.95 15.19 -4.00
N TRP A 63 4.77 15.62 -3.06
CA TRP A 63 5.96 16.47 -3.29
C TRP A 63 7.11 15.71 -3.96
N CYS A 64 7.12 14.37 -3.93
CA CYS A 64 8.22 13.56 -4.44
C CYS A 64 8.11 13.34 -5.96
N PRO A 65 9.05 13.83 -6.78
CA PRO A 65 9.01 13.65 -8.24
C PRO A 65 9.01 12.19 -8.69
N LYS A 66 9.68 11.31 -7.93
CA LYS A 66 9.73 9.87 -8.22
C LYS A 66 8.36 9.23 -8.06
N GLU A 67 7.60 9.65 -7.02
CA GLU A 67 6.21 9.19 -6.82
C GLU A 67 5.30 9.69 -7.92
N GLN A 68 5.39 10.97 -8.27
CA GLN A 68 4.61 11.52 -9.37
C GLN A 68 4.83 10.76 -10.68
N THR A 69 6.09 10.43 -10.99
CA THR A 69 6.42 9.66 -12.20
C THR A 69 5.90 8.23 -12.12
N TYR A 70 6.03 7.57 -10.97
CA TYR A 70 5.53 6.22 -10.77
C TYR A 70 4.01 6.14 -10.87
N LEU A 71 3.30 7.04 -10.20
CA LEU A 71 1.83 7.08 -10.23
C LEU A 71 1.29 7.37 -11.63
N ARG A 72 1.98 8.20 -12.46
CA ARG A 72 1.61 8.39 -13.87
C ARG A 72 1.66 7.10 -14.67
N ARG A 73 2.66 6.24 -14.42
CA ARG A 73 2.71 4.90 -15.06
C ARG A 73 1.54 4.01 -14.64
N LEU A 74 1.10 4.08 -13.37
CA LEU A 74 -0.08 3.35 -12.92
C LEU A 74 -1.36 3.89 -13.57
N ILE A 75 -1.42 5.20 -13.85
CA ILE A 75 -2.56 5.82 -14.54
C ILE A 75 -2.66 5.33 -15.99
N GLU A 76 -1.55 5.09 -16.67
CA GLU A 76 -1.54 4.54 -18.02
C GLU A 76 -2.25 3.19 -18.11
N VAL A 77 -2.20 2.40 -17.03
CA VAL A 77 -2.79 1.06 -16.95
C VAL A 77 -4.05 0.97 -16.11
N GLN A 78 -4.50 2.06 -15.48
CA GLN A 78 -5.65 2.02 -14.56
C GLN A 78 -6.93 1.49 -15.19
N SER A 79 -7.21 1.82 -16.47
CA SER A 79 -8.39 1.33 -17.18
C SER A 79 -8.37 -0.18 -17.37
N GLU A 80 -7.19 -0.74 -17.61
CA GLU A 80 -6.99 -2.17 -17.75
C GLU A 80 -7.26 -2.89 -16.42
N PHE A 81 -6.74 -2.35 -15.30
CA PHE A 81 -7.00 -2.91 -13.96
C PHE A 81 -8.48 -2.81 -13.58
N GLU A 82 -9.15 -1.70 -13.91
CA GLU A 82 -10.59 -1.55 -13.68
C GLU A 82 -11.41 -2.62 -14.41
N VAL A 83 -11.09 -2.89 -15.67
CA VAL A 83 -11.76 -3.93 -16.48
C VAL A 83 -11.43 -5.32 -15.95
N ALA A 84 -10.22 -5.53 -15.45
CA ALA A 84 -9.77 -6.80 -14.86
C ALA A 84 -10.27 -7.01 -13.41
N TYR A 85 -11.12 -6.11 -12.89
CA TYR A 85 -11.57 -6.14 -11.49
C TYR A 85 -10.42 -6.14 -10.47
N ALA A 86 -9.32 -5.45 -10.77
CA ALA A 86 -8.24 -5.24 -9.84
C ALA A 86 -8.30 -3.81 -9.27
N ARG A 87 -8.04 -3.66 -7.99
CA ARG A 87 -8.07 -2.36 -7.30
C ARG A 87 -6.67 -1.81 -7.14
N ILE A 88 -6.50 -0.50 -7.36
CA ILE A 88 -5.28 0.22 -7.00
C ILE A 88 -5.61 1.12 -5.80
N VAL A 89 -4.82 1.00 -4.73
CA VAL A 89 -4.93 1.81 -3.52
C VAL A 89 -3.56 2.40 -3.22
N VAL A 90 -3.50 3.71 -3.02
CA VAL A 90 -2.27 4.44 -2.67
C VAL A 90 -2.39 4.97 -1.25
N VAL A 91 -1.36 4.78 -0.45
CA VAL A 91 -1.29 5.25 0.94
C VAL A 91 -0.13 6.23 1.07
N SER A 92 -0.36 7.39 1.67
CA SER A 92 0.70 8.33 2.07
C SER A 92 0.36 9.03 3.39
N VAL A 93 1.32 9.77 3.93
CA VAL A 93 1.10 10.61 5.12
C VAL A 93 0.53 11.99 4.79
N ASP A 94 0.22 12.25 3.52
CA ASP A 94 -0.41 13.51 3.12
C ASP A 94 -1.85 13.59 3.65
N PRO A 95 -2.33 14.78 4.08
CA PRO A 95 -3.73 14.98 4.44
C PRO A 95 -4.69 14.68 3.28
N SER A 96 -5.94 14.29 3.58
CA SER A 96 -6.94 13.92 2.58
C SER A 96 -7.18 14.99 1.52
N GLU A 97 -7.20 16.25 1.90
CA GLU A 97 -7.39 17.38 0.97
C GLU A 97 -6.20 17.54 0.02
N VAL A 98 -4.98 17.30 0.48
CA VAL A 98 -3.77 17.31 -0.36
C VAL A 98 -3.80 16.14 -1.33
N GLN A 99 -4.17 14.96 -0.85
CA GLN A 99 -4.33 13.77 -1.71
C GLN A 99 -5.45 13.96 -2.73
N SER A 100 -6.54 14.61 -2.37
CA SER A 100 -7.64 14.93 -3.28
C SER A 100 -7.17 15.81 -4.44
N ALA A 101 -6.45 16.89 -4.14
CA ALA A 101 -5.87 17.78 -5.13
C ALA A 101 -4.84 17.08 -6.01
N PHE A 102 -3.95 16.30 -5.40
CA PHE A 102 -2.92 15.53 -6.12
C PHE A 102 -3.53 14.48 -7.06
N ARG A 103 -4.49 13.69 -6.56
CA ARG A 103 -5.25 12.72 -7.34
C ARG A 103 -5.93 13.35 -8.56
N ALA A 104 -6.60 14.49 -8.35
CA ALA A 104 -7.28 15.22 -9.43
C ALA A 104 -6.27 15.76 -10.45
N GLY A 105 -5.15 16.33 -10.00
CA GLY A 105 -4.08 16.85 -10.86
C GLY A 105 -3.39 15.76 -11.69
N LEU A 106 -3.33 14.53 -11.20
CA LEU A 106 -2.83 13.37 -11.92
C LEU A 106 -3.85 12.78 -12.91
N GLY A 107 -5.15 13.02 -12.74
CA GLY A 107 -6.22 12.31 -13.45
C GLY A 107 -6.39 10.87 -13.00
N ALA A 108 -5.99 10.56 -11.75
CA ALA A 108 -6.11 9.23 -11.19
C ALA A 108 -7.56 8.93 -10.78
N ARG A 109 -8.04 7.70 -11.05
CA ARG A 109 -9.37 7.24 -10.63
C ARG A 109 -9.33 6.32 -9.41
N PHE A 110 -8.19 5.70 -9.14
CA PHE A 110 -8.00 4.83 -7.98
C PHE A 110 -8.01 5.60 -6.65
N THR A 111 -8.11 4.85 -5.54
CA THR A 111 -8.29 5.40 -4.19
C THR A 111 -6.96 5.81 -3.58
N PHE A 112 -6.94 6.96 -2.92
CA PHE A 112 -5.86 7.41 -2.06
C PHE A 112 -6.33 7.39 -0.61
N LEU A 113 -5.51 6.83 0.29
CA LEU A 113 -5.74 6.73 1.73
C LEU A 113 -4.73 7.60 2.49
N SER A 114 -5.21 8.37 3.44
CA SER A 114 -4.42 9.30 4.24
C SER A 114 -4.07 8.71 5.61
N ASP A 115 -2.80 8.46 5.86
CA ASP A 115 -2.25 8.20 7.20
C ASP A 115 -1.57 9.45 7.77
N SER A 116 -2.23 10.62 7.68
CA SER A 116 -1.69 11.91 8.15
C SER A 116 -1.40 11.92 9.65
N GLU A 117 -2.10 11.11 10.43
CA GLU A 117 -1.84 10.89 11.85
C GLU A 117 -0.71 9.89 12.12
N ARG A 118 -0.15 9.27 11.07
CA ARG A 118 0.92 8.27 11.15
C ARG A 118 0.61 7.09 12.09
N ARG A 119 -0.64 6.62 12.11
CA ARG A 119 -1.06 5.49 12.95
C ARG A 119 -0.49 4.17 12.45
N TRP A 120 -0.47 3.99 11.14
CA TRP A 120 -0.01 2.75 10.50
C TRP A 120 1.47 2.74 10.15
N LEU A 121 2.05 3.89 9.87
CA LEU A 121 3.45 4.01 9.48
C LEU A 121 4.43 3.32 10.46
N PRO A 122 4.39 3.57 11.79
CA PRO A 122 5.24 2.88 12.73
C PRO A 122 4.85 1.42 12.95
N ARG A 123 3.56 1.10 12.88
CA ARG A 123 3.05 -0.28 13.04
C ARG A 123 3.55 -1.19 11.94
N LEU A 124 3.58 -0.71 10.70
CA LEU A 124 4.08 -1.45 9.55
C LEU A 124 5.63 -1.45 9.46
N GLY A 125 6.30 -0.59 10.23
CA GLY A 125 7.74 -0.43 10.15
C GLY A 125 8.23 0.11 8.79
N LEU A 126 7.41 0.91 8.13
CA LEU A 126 7.67 1.41 6.78
C LEU A 126 8.13 2.88 6.77
N LEU A 127 8.67 3.40 7.87
CA LEU A 127 9.25 4.75 7.90
C LEU A 127 10.48 4.84 7.00
N GLU A 128 10.53 5.86 6.15
CA GLU A 128 11.74 6.26 5.42
C GLU A 128 12.62 7.10 6.35
N ALA A 129 13.53 6.44 7.06
CA ALA A 129 14.32 7.05 8.12
C ALA A 129 15.35 8.08 7.61
N SER A 130 15.68 8.06 6.31
CA SER A 130 16.61 9.01 5.70
C SER A 130 15.99 10.37 5.42
N ASP A 131 14.66 10.47 5.40
CA ASP A 131 13.92 11.71 5.21
C ASP A 131 13.42 12.25 6.56
N THR A 132 14.21 13.11 7.17
CA THR A 132 13.94 13.72 8.47
C THR A 132 13.05 14.96 8.40
N GLU A 133 12.69 15.41 7.20
CA GLU A 133 11.81 16.57 6.99
C GLU A 133 10.34 16.12 6.88
N HIS A 134 10.07 15.14 6.04
CA HIS A 134 8.69 14.72 5.74
C HIS A 134 8.26 13.49 6.54
N HIS A 135 9.21 12.70 7.05
CA HIS A 135 8.93 11.42 7.73
C HIS A 135 7.92 10.54 6.98
N PRO A 136 8.16 10.27 5.68
CA PRO A 136 7.20 9.59 4.83
C PRO A 136 7.29 8.07 4.95
N TYR A 137 6.38 7.38 4.27
CA TYR A 137 6.53 5.96 4.00
C TYR A 137 7.73 5.68 3.08
N ARG A 138 8.41 4.57 3.31
CA ARG A 138 9.28 3.96 2.30
C ARG A 138 8.44 3.60 1.08
N PRO A 139 8.93 3.89 -0.14
CA PRO A 139 8.23 3.49 -1.35
C PRO A 139 8.23 1.96 -1.50
N ILE A 140 7.07 1.37 -1.34
CA ILE A 140 6.87 -0.07 -1.43
C ILE A 140 5.50 -0.36 -2.03
N ALA A 141 5.39 -1.42 -2.83
CA ALA A 141 4.12 -1.90 -3.34
C ALA A 141 3.90 -3.37 -2.99
N PHE A 142 2.64 -3.71 -2.79
CA PHE A 142 2.18 -5.08 -2.58
C PHE A 142 1.11 -5.42 -3.59
N THR A 143 1.10 -6.66 -4.04
CA THR A 143 -0.06 -7.25 -4.70
C THR A 143 -0.70 -8.21 -3.71
N LEU A 144 -2.02 -8.05 -3.52
CA LEU A 144 -2.77 -8.77 -2.50
C LEU A 144 -3.88 -9.59 -3.16
N TYR A 145 -4.11 -10.77 -2.61
CA TYR A 145 -5.32 -11.54 -2.86
C TYR A 145 -6.55 -10.80 -2.29
N PRO A 146 -7.79 -11.18 -2.70
CA PRO A 146 -9.02 -10.56 -2.19
C PRO A 146 -9.18 -10.64 -0.66
N ASP A 147 -8.59 -11.63 -0.01
CA ASP A 147 -8.58 -11.82 1.44
C ASP A 147 -7.47 -11.05 2.16
N LEU A 148 -6.74 -10.21 1.41
CA LEU A 148 -5.57 -9.45 1.81
C LEU A 148 -4.30 -10.28 2.06
N THR A 149 -4.26 -11.55 1.68
CA THR A 149 -3.00 -12.30 1.70
C THR A 149 -2.01 -11.68 0.72
N VAL A 150 -0.78 -11.47 1.15
CA VAL A 150 0.28 -10.89 0.31
C VAL A 150 0.69 -11.90 -0.75
N HIS A 151 0.49 -11.55 -2.02
CA HIS A 151 1.00 -12.33 -3.14
C HIS A 151 2.46 -12.01 -3.40
N ARG A 152 2.77 -10.72 -3.55
CA ARG A 152 4.14 -10.25 -3.78
C ARG A 152 4.40 -8.89 -3.15
N ARG A 153 5.66 -8.65 -2.81
CA ARG A 153 6.16 -7.39 -2.26
C ARG A 153 7.26 -6.83 -3.16
N TYR A 154 7.15 -5.56 -3.50
CA TYR A 154 8.12 -4.81 -4.30
C TYR A 154 8.71 -3.70 -3.43
N ALA A 155 9.86 -3.94 -2.85
CA ALA A 155 10.59 -2.99 -2.00
C ALA A 155 11.89 -2.62 -2.70
N GLY A 156 11.95 -1.42 -3.24
CA GLY A 156 13.16 -0.87 -3.85
C GLY A 156 13.58 0.41 -3.15
N ASP A 157 14.85 0.53 -2.76
CA ASP A 157 15.39 1.74 -2.17
C ASP A 157 15.52 2.86 -3.22
N TRP A 158 15.44 2.50 -4.49
CA TRP A 158 15.55 3.40 -5.64
C TRP A 158 14.32 3.31 -6.54
N TYR A 159 14.16 4.30 -7.42
CA TYR A 159 13.07 4.33 -8.39
C TYR A 159 12.94 3.03 -9.22
N TRP A 160 14.06 2.43 -9.62
CA TRP A 160 14.12 1.20 -10.41
C TRP A 160 13.68 -0.07 -9.66
N GLY A 161 13.58 -0.04 -8.35
CA GLY A 161 13.08 -1.16 -7.54
C GLY A 161 11.56 -1.18 -7.34
N ARG A 162 10.82 -0.28 -8.00
CA ARG A 162 9.36 -0.24 -7.95
C ARG A 162 8.76 -1.25 -8.90
N ALA A 163 7.59 -1.78 -8.54
CA ALA A 163 6.82 -2.66 -9.41
C ALA A 163 6.53 -1.98 -10.76
N THR A 164 6.88 -2.63 -11.84
CA THR A 164 6.53 -2.17 -13.18
C THR A 164 5.08 -2.52 -13.53
N PRO A 165 4.42 -1.83 -14.47
CA PRO A 165 3.10 -2.22 -14.94
C PRO A 165 3.02 -3.67 -15.42
N GLU A 166 4.09 -4.17 -16.04
CA GLU A 166 4.20 -5.55 -16.56
C GLU A 166 4.24 -6.56 -15.42
N GLU A 167 5.00 -6.30 -14.36
CA GLU A 167 5.03 -7.13 -13.16
C GLU A 167 3.67 -7.16 -12.46
N LEU A 168 3.03 -5.99 -12.33
CA LEU A 168 1.70 -5.90 -11.75
C LEU A 168 0.63 -6.66 -12.57
N ARG A 169 0.71 -6.59 -13.92
CA ARG A 169 -0.16 -7.38 -14.79
C ARG A 169 0.06 -8.88 -14.60
N ALA A 170 1.32 -9.31 -14.51
CA ALA A 170 1.65 -10.71 -14.28
C ALA A 170 1.07 -11.20 -12.96
N ASP A 171 1.22 -10.42 -11.89
CA ASP A 171 0.68 -10.75 -10.57
C ASP A 171 -0.85 -10.83 -10.58
N MET A 172 -1.52 -9.85 -11.20
CA MET A 172 -3.00 -9.86 -11.27
C MET A 172 -3.51 -11.08 -12.03
N ARG A 173 -2.85 -11.50 -13.12
CA ARG A 173 -3.21 -12.72 -13.83
C ARG A 173 -2.99 -13.97 -12.98
N GLU A 174 -1.90 -14.04 -12.23
CA GLU A 174 -1.59 -15.16 -11.35
C GLU A 174 -2.61 -15.26 -10.21
N ILE A 175 -2.91 -14.14 -9.54
CA ILE A 175 -3.93 -14.08 -8.50
C ILE A 175 -5.29 -14.50 -9.06
N THR A 176 -5.69 -13.97 -10.21
CA THR A 176 -6.99 -14.28 -10.83
C THR A 176 -7.13 -15.78 -11.13
N ARG A 177 -6.09 -16.43 -11.67
CA ARG A 177 -6.09 -17.88 -11.89
C ARG A 177 -6.26 -18.68 -10.60
N ASN A 178 -5.65 -18.21 -9.51
CA ASN A 178 -5.73 -18.87 -8.21
C ASN A 178 -7.12 -18.72 -7.55
N VAL A 179 -7.76 -17.55 -7.72
CA VAL A 179 -9.08 -17.23 -7.13
C VAL A 179 -10.22 -17.73 -7.99
N ARG A 180 -9.99 -17.86 -9.30
CA ARG A 180 -10.98 -18.31 -10.31
C ARG A 180 -10.35 -19.38 -11.19
N PRO A 181 -10.19 -20.60 -10.67
CA PRO A 181 -9.52 -21.68 -11.40
C PRO A 181 -10.30 -22.17 -12.63
N ASP A 182 -11.58 -21.82 -12.74
CA ASP A 182 -12.47 -22.06 -13.87
C ASP A 182 -12.39 -20.97 -14.96
N TRP A 183 -11.60 -19.93 -14.73
CA TRP A 183 -11.42 -18.86 -15.71
C TRP A 183 -10.26 -19.20 -16.67
N GLU A 184 -10.59 -19.46 -17.93
CA GLU A 184 -9.62 -19.57 -19.02
C GLU A 184 -9.61 -18.25 -19.82
N PRO A 185 -8.50 -17.51 -19.84
CA PRO A 185 -8.38 -16.34 -20.70
C PRO A 185 -8.32 -16.79 -22.16
N GLU A 186 -9.17 -16.21 -23.01
CA GLU A 186 -9.10 -16.35 -24.47
C GLU A 186 -7.82 -15.75 -25.04
#